data_2f6c3b8e618adc695a61db4fcfec9d69
#
_entry.id   2f6c3b8e618adc695a61db4fcfec9d69
#
_cell.length_a   1.000
_cell.length_b   1.000
_cell.length_c   1.000
_cell.angle_alpha   90.00
_cell.angle_beta   90.00
_cell.angle_gamma   90.00
#
_symmetry.space_group_name_H-M   'P 1'
#
loop_
_entity.id
_entity.type
_entity.pdbx_description
1 polymer ?
#
loop_
_entity_poly.entity_id
_entity_poly.type
_entity_poly.pdbx_seq_one_letter_code
_entity_poly.pdbx_strand_id
1 'polypeptide(L)'
;MLSLEYKPFLNEGVDVYYDDNNLVTFVFLSTRKRIQVSAKKHLIKVLSYFDGNNTVEDILKAESVEREELHYFIQYLESKNILIDMKWFLKIPFDTNYKEKVKKQLFFLMDMLSSCDDVYKIQNKIKSTHVAIFGIG
;
A
#
# COMPACT_ATOMS: atom_id res chain seq x y z
N MET A 1 -10.42 7.85 -15.99
CA MET A 1 -11.10 8.28 -14.74
C MET A 1 -11.20 7.10 -13.78
N LEU A 2 -11.01 7.35 -12.50
CA LEU A 2 -11.06 6.32 -11.48
C LEU A 2 -12.46 5.70 -11.36
N SER A 3 -12.55 4.37 -11.33
CA SER A 3 -13.82 3.68 -11.12
C SER A 3 -14.35 3.90 -9.70
N LEU A 4 -15.66 4.06 -9.55
CA LEU A 4 -16.31 4.15 -8.23
C LEU A 4 -16.16 2.86 -7.41
N GLU A 5 -15.96 1.73 -8.08
CA GLU A 5 -15.78 0.42 -7.44
C GLU A 5 -14.34 0.14 -7.04
N TYR A 6 -13.41 1.00 -7.42
CA TYR A 6 -12.00 0.86 -7.06
C TYR A 6 -11.81 0.88 -5.54
N LYS A 7 -11.03 -0.05 -5.05
CA LYS A 7 -10.73 -0.19 -3.61
C LYS A 7 -9.27 0.15 -3.35
N PRO A 8 -8.96 1.39 -3.02
CA PRO A 8 -7.58 1.78 -2.74
C PRO A 8 -7.05 1.10 -1.50
N PHE A 9 -5.80 0.70 -1.56
CA PHE A 9 -5.11 0.01 -0.47
C PHE A 9 -3.77 0.69 -0.18
N LEU A 10 -3.59 1.14 1.06
CA LEU A 10 -2.33 1.74 1.49
C LEU A 10 -1.25 0.66 1.60
N ASN A 11 -0.10 0.91 0.97
CA ASN A 11 1.05 0.02 1.02
C ASN A 11 1.45 -0.22 2.49
N GLU A 12 1.42 -1.47 2.94
CA GLU A 12 1.76 -1.83 4.32
C GLU A 12 3.23 -1.60 4.68
N GLY A 13 4.08 -1.46 3.67
CA GLY A 13 5.49 -1.08 3.86
C GLY A 13 5.70 0.42 4.05
N VAL A 14 4.63 1.21 4.16
CA VAL A 14 4.68 2.66 4.31
C VAL A 14 4.03 3.07 5.62
N ASP A 15 4.78 3.78 6.46
CA ASP A 15 4.24 4.45 7.64
C ASP A 15 3.80 5.85 7.29
N VAL A 16 2.70 6.30 7.89
CA VAL A 16 2.11 7.61 7.65
C VAL A 16 2.13 8.44 8.92
N TYR A 17 2.69 9.63 8.83
CA TYR A 17 2.73 10.61 9.91
C TYR A 17 2.14 11.92 9.41
N TYR A 18 1.37 12.60 10.24
CA TYR A 18 0.85 13.92 9.90
C TYR A 18 0.91 14.83 11.11
N ASP A 19 1.08 16.12 10.85
CA ASP A 19 1.16 17.16 11.88
C ASP A 19 -0.03 18.14 11.79
N ASP A 20 -0.07 19.09 12.71
CA ASP A 20 -1.13 20.10 12.79
C ASP A 20 -1.10 21.10 11.62
N ASN A 21 -0.02 21.14 10.85
CA ASN A 21 0.14 22.01 9.68
C ASN A 21 -0.31 21.36 8.37
N ASN A 22 -1.04 20.26 8.44
CA ASN A 22 -1.49 19.49 7.28
C ASN A 22 -0.35 18.93 6.41
N LEU A 23 0.80 18.71 7.00
CA LEU A 23 1.92 18.04 6.34
C LEU A 23 1.85 16.56 6.63
N VAL A 24 1.76 15.76 5.57
CA VAL A 24 1.75 14.29 5.66
C VAL A 24 3.10 13.77 5.20
N THR A 25 3.70 12.92 6.02
CA THR A 25 4.96 12.26 5.71
C THR A 25 4.73 10.77 5.53
N PHE A 26 5.11 10.25 4.38
CA PHE A 26 5.09 8.83 4.09
C PHE A 26 6.51 8.29 4.15
N VAL A 27 6.74 7.28 4.98
CA VAL A 27 8.06 6.67 5.17
C VAL A 27 8.03 5.25 4.66
N PHE A 28 8.85 4.97 3.65
CA PHE A 28 9.02 3.61 3.12
C PHE A 28 9.99 2.86 4.02
N LEU A 29 9.53 1.83 4.70
CA LEU A 29 10.32 1.09 5.68
C LEU A 29 11.48 0.34 5.05
N SER A 30 11.32 -0.13 3.84
CA SER A 30 12.36 -0.89 3.10
C SER A 30 13.56 -0.04 2.70
N THR A 31 13.30 1.18 2.19
CA THR A 31 14.32 2.07 1.62
C THR A 31 14.63 3.28 2.50
N ARG A 32 13.81 3.50 3.54
CA ARG A 32 13.81 4.70 4.38
C ARG A 32 13.55 5.99 3.61
N LYS A 33 13.06 5.87 2.38
CA LYS A 33 12.63 7.01 1.58
C LYS A 33 11.47 7.72 2.26
N ARG A 34 11.48 9.05 2.22
CA ARG A 34 10.42 9.89 2.77
C ARG A 34 9.81 10.73 1.66
N ILE A 35 8.48 10.81 1.67
CA ILE A 35 7.74 11.70 0.79
C ILE A 35 6.86 12.55 1.67
N GLN A 36 6.99 13.87 1.54
CA GLN A 36 6.17 14.82 2.29
C GLN A 36 5.21 15.53 1.35
N VAL A 37 3.96 15.60 1.75
CA VAL A 37 2.89 16.21 0.97
C VAL A 37 2.09 17.14 1.88
N SER A 38 1.85 18.35 1.41
CA SER A 38 0.88 19.24 2.05
C SER A 38 -0.51 18.91 1.49
N ALA A 39 -1.42 18.50 2.35
CA ALA A 39 -2.76 18.10 1.95
C ALA A 39 -3.80 18.75 2.86
N LYS A 40 -4.94 19.09 2.28
CA LYS A 40 -6.06 19.65 3.06
C LYS A 40 -6.56 18.60 4.08
N LYS A 41 -7.08 19.08 5.19
CA LYS A 41 -7.53 18.25 6.31
C LYS A 41 -8.51 17.14 5.90
N HIS A 42 -9.43 17.44 5.00
CA HIS A 42 -10.41 16.48 4.53
C HIS A 42 -9.79 15.36 3.68
N LEU A 43 -8.69 15.64 2.98
CA LEU A 43 -7.94 14.61 2.25
C LEU A 43 -7.11 13.73 3.20
N ILE A 44 -6.58 14.31 4.27
CA ILE A 44 -5.86 13.53 5.28
C ILE A 44 -6.79 12.51 5.95
N LYS A 45 -8.03 12.91 6.23
CA LYS A 45 -9.04 11.99 6.78
C LYS A 45 -9.33 10.80 5.87
N VAL A 46 -9.24 11.00 4.56
CA VAL A 46 -9.50 9.93 3.58
C VAL A 46 -8.48 8.81 3.67
N LEU A 47 -7.26 9.07 4.14
CA LEU A 47 -6.21 8.05 4.27
C LEU A 47 -6.64 6.84 5.11
N SER A 48 -7.49 7.05 6.12
CA SER A 48 -7.98 5.96 6.98
C SER A 48 -8.92 4.99 6.26
N TYR A 49 -9.46 5.37 5.10
CA TYR A 49 -10.35 4.54 4.29
C TYR A 49 -9.60 3.66 3.27
N PHE A 50 -8.29 3.86 3.13
CA PHE A 50 -7.48 3.13 2.15
C PHE A 50 -7.02 1.77 2.69
N ASP A 51 -7.98 0.94 3.05
CA ASP A 51 -7.78 -0.38 3.66
C ASP A 51 -8.05 -1.55 2.70
N GLY A 52 -8.39 -1.25 1.45
CA GLY A 52 -8.75 -2.25 0.45
C GLY A 52 -10.19 -2.77 0.57
N ASN A 53 -10.96 -2.30 1.56
CA ASN A 53 -12.36 -2.69 1.78
C ASN A 53 -13.34 -1.61 1.34
N ASN A 54 -12.96 -0.35 1.48
CA ASN A 54 -13.80 0.78 1.07
C ASN A 54 -13.60 1.10 -0.40
N THR A 55 -14.71 1.23 -1.13
CA THR A 55 -14.67 1.70 -2.52
C THR A 55 -14.52 3.22 -2.57
N VAL A 56 -14.16 3.75 -3.72
CA VAL A 56 -14.17 5.21 -3.95
C VAL A 56 -15.55 5.79 -3.66
N GLU A 57 -16.62 5.08 -4.04
CA GLU A 57 -17.99 5.50 -3.75
C GLU A 57 -18.24 5.59 -2.24
N ASP A 58 -17.81 4.60 -1.47
CA ASP A 58 -17.94 4.61 0.00
C ASP A 58 -17.24 5.83 0.62
N ILE A 59 -16.05 6.15 0.14
CA ILE A 59 -15.28 7.30 0.62
C ILE A 59 -15.99 8.61 0.32
N LEU A 60 -16.52 8.75 -0.90
CA LEU A 60 -17.26 9.96 -1.32
C LEU A 60 -18.55 10.16 -0.51
N LYS A 61 -19.19 9.07 -0.06
CA LYS A 61 -20.38 9.14 0.80
C LYS A 61 -20.03 9.47 2.26
N ALA A 62 -18.88 9.00 2.72
CA ALA A 62 -18.48 9.15 4.12
C ALA A 62 -17.83 10.50 4.42
N GLU A 63 -17.12 11.07 3.46
CA GLU A 63 -16.36 12.30 3.62
C GLU A 63 -16.77 13.36 2.59
N SER A 64 -16.68 14.64 3.00
CA SER A 64 -17.00 15.78 2.13
C SER A 64 -15.83 16.09 1.21
N VAL A 65 -15.57 15.21 0.26
CA VAL A 65 -14.48 15.33 -0.71
C VAL A 65 -15.08 15.31 -2.11
N GLU A 66 -14.61 16.20 -2.98
CA GLU A 66 -15.01 16.19 -4.37
C GLU A 66 -14.38 15.00 -5.10
N ARG A 67 -15.14 14.40 -6.01
CA ARG A 67 -14.70 13.22 -6.77
C ARG A 67 -13.40 13.47 -7.53
N GLU A 68 -13.28 14.62 -8.15
CA GLU A 68 -12.09 15.00 -8.91
C GLU A 68 -10.87 15.16 -8.01
N GLU A 69 -11.04 15.81 -6.87
CA GLU A 69 -9.98 16.01 -5.88
C GLU A 69 -9.48 14.66 -5.33
N LEU A 70 -10.40 13.76 -5.00
CA LEU A 70 -10.07 12.41 -4.55
C LEU A 70 -9.33 11.62 -5.64
N HIS A 71 -9.78 11.76 -6.89
CA HIS A 71 -9.14 11.10 -8.03
C HIS A 71 -7.67 11.52 -8.18
N TYR A 72 -7.39 12.82 -8.17
CA TYR A 72 -6.02 13.32 -8.27
C TYR A 72 -5.15 12.89 -7.08
N PHE A 73 -5.73 12.90 -5.89
CA PHE A 73 -5.03 12.45 -4.69
C PHE A 73 -4.63 10.98 -4.79
N ILE A 74 -5.56 10.12 -5.18
CA ILE A 74 -5.30 8.68 -5.37
C ILE A 74 -4.25 8.46 -6.46
N GLN A 75 -4.38 9.14 -7.61
CA GLN A 75 -3.39 9.02 -8.68
C GLN A 75 -1.99 9.42 -8.23
N TYR A 76 -1.88 10.49 -7.47
CA TYR A 76 -0.60 10.92 -6.94
C TYR A 76 0.02 9.85 -6.03
N LEU A 77 -0.77 9.33 -5.09
CA LEU A 77 -0.30 8.31 -4.15
C LEU A 77 0.10 7.01 -4.87
N GLU A 78 -0.65 6.62 -5.90
CA GLU A 78 -0.30 5.46 -6.73
C GLU A 78 1.01 5.69 -7.49
N SER A 79 1.20 6.88 -8.04
CA SER A 79 2.43 7.20 -8.78
C SER A 79 3.69 7.11 -7.91
N LYS A 80 3.53 7.22 -6.60
CA LYS A 80 4.61 7.13 -5.61
C LYS A 80 4.67 5.77 -4.91
N ASN A 81 3.88 4.80 -5.34
CA ASN A 81 3.76 3.47 -4.70
C ASN A 81 3.32 3.52 -3.22
N ILE A 82 2.68 4.60 -2.82
CA ILE A 82 2.07 4.76 -1.49
C ILE A 82 0.74 4.02 -1.45
N LEU A 83 -0.06 4.13 -2.52
CA LEU A 83 -1.24 3.30 -2.74
C LEU A 83 -0.93 2.26 -3.79
N ILE A 84 -1.48 1.07 -3.61
CA ILE A 84 -1.41 -0.01 -4.59
C ILE A 84 -2.81 -0.49 -4.93
N ASP A 85 -2.94 -1.10 -6.11
CA ASP A 85 -4.16 -1.77 -6.51
C ASP A 85 -4.23 -3.13 -5.80
N MET A 86 -5.28 -3.32 -5.01
CA MET A 86 -5.48 -4.61 -4.33
C MET A 86 -5.55 -5.79 -5.30
N LYS A 87 -5.92 -5.54 -6.56
CA LYS A 87 -5.92 -6.56 -7.62
C LYS A 87 -4.53 -7.18 -7.81
N TRP A 88 -3.48 -6.38 -7.70
CA TRP A 88 -2.12 -6.89 -7.80
C TRP A 88 -1.85 -7.97 -6.74
N PHE A 89 -2.19 -7.67 -5.48
CA PHE A 89 -2.00 -8.60 -4.37
C PHE A 89 -2.83 -9.88 -4.56
N LEU A 90 -4.06 -9.74 -5.06
CA LEU A 90 -4.94 -10.89 -5.30
C LEU A 90 -4.46 -11.79 -6.43
N LYS A 91 -3.72 -11.23 -7.40
CA LYS A 91 -3.17 -12.00 -8.53
C LYS A 91 -1.96 -12.85 -8.18
N ILE A 92 -1.30 -12.62 -7.05
CA ILE A 92 -0.16 -13.43 -6.64
C ILE A 92 -0.64 -14.87 -6.40
N PRO A 93 -0.06 -15.89 -7.07
CA PRO A 93 -0.59 -17.26 -7.04
C PRO A 93 -0.18 -18.05 -5.79
N PHE A 94 -0.42 -17.49 -4.61
CA PHE A 94 -0.34 -18.18 -3.33
C PHE A 94 -1.74 -18.28 -2.72
N ASP A 95 -1.95 -19.25 -1.83
CA ASP A 95 -3.22 -19.31 -1.10
C ASP A 95 -3.38 -18.09 -0.17
N THR A 96 -4.64 -17.79 0.16
CA THR A 96 -4.99 -16.60 0.92
C THR A 96 -4.34 -16.56 2.30
N ASN A 97 -4.31 -17.68 3.00
CA ASN A 97 -3.73 -17.75 4.34
C ASN A 97 -2.22 -17.47 4.32
N TYR A 98 -1.51 -18.04 3.35
CA TYR A 98 -0.09 -17.80 3.17
C TYR A 98 0.19 -16.33 2.82
N LYS A 99 -0.58 -15.74 1.89
CA LYS A 99 -0.44 -14.34 1.50
C LYS A 99 -0.62 -13.39 2.69
N GLU A 100 -1.63 -13.62 3.51
CA GLU A 100 -1.85 -12.79 4.72
C GLU A 100 -0.68 -12.91 5.72
N LYS A 101 -0.14 -14.12 5.87
CA LYS A 101 1.00 -14.37 6.76
C LYS A 101 2.26 -13.62 6.33
N VAL A 102 2.54 -13.55 5.02
CA VAL A 102 3.75 -12.94 4.47
C VAL A 102 3.50 -11.59 3.82
N LYS A 103 2.36 -10.98 4.07
CA LYS A 103 1.89 -9.76 3.40
C LYS A 103 2.91 -8.63 3.42
N LYS A 104 3.49 -8.32 4.57
CA LYS A 104 4.52 -7.28 4.70
C LYS A 104 5.76 -7.59 3.86
N GLN A 105 6.16 -8.85 3.80
CA GLN A 105 7.29 -9.28 2.98
C GLN A 105 7.00 -9.13 1.48
N LEU A 106 5.78 -9.44 1.05
CA LEU A 106 5.38 -9.24 -0.34
C LEU A 106 5.42 -7.76 -0.73
N PHE A 107 4.95 -6.87 0.13
CA PHE A 107 5.04 -5.43 -0.11
C PHE A 107 6.49 -4.92 -0.11
N PHE A 108 7.32 -5.43 0.78
CA PHE A 108 8.75 -5.14 0.78
C PHE A 108 9.39 -5.52 -0.56
N LEU A 109 9.10 -6.71 -1.07
CA LEU A 109 9.62 -7.17 -2.36
C LEU A 109 9.06 -6.32 -3.51
N MET A 110 7.80 -5.88 -3.42
CA MET A 110 7.21 -5.00 -4.42
C MET A 110 7.94 -3.66 -4.53
N ASP A 111 8.37 -3.10 -3.42
CA ASP A 111 9.14 -1.85 -3.41
C ASP A 111 10.51 -2.00 -4.11
N MET A 112 11.07 -3.19 -4.07
CA MET A 112 12.38 -3.49 -4.66
C MET A 112 12.29 -4.01 -6.10
N LEU A 113 11.18 -4.66 -6.45
CA LEU A 113 10.99 -5.35 -7.72
C LEU A 113 9.83 -4.69 -8.49
N SER A 114 10.00 -4.54 -9.79
CA SER A 114 9.02 -3.81 -10.61
C SER A 114 7.87 -4.66 -11.11
N SER A 115 7.90 -5.97 -10.91
CA SER A 115 6.88 -6.86 -11.46
C SER A 115 6.33 -7.83 -10.43
N CYS A 116 5.04 -8.15 -10.59
CA CYS A 116 4.37 -9.16 -9.80
C CYS A 116 5.00 -10.55 -9.96
N ASP A 117 5.44 -10.88 -11.17
CA ASP A 117 6.09 -12.17 -11.47
C ASP A 117 7.41 -12.33 -10.71
N ASP A 118 8.21 -11.26 -10.63
CA ASP A 118 9.47 -11.28 -9.90
C ASP A 118 9.23 -11.42 -8.38
N VAL A 119 8.24 -10.74 -7.84
CA VAL A 119 7.82 -10.89 -6.44
C VAL A 119 7.44 -12.34 -6.16
N TYR A 120 6.63 -12.94 -7.02
CA TYR A 120 6.22 -14.34 -6.90
C TYR A 120 7.42 -15.29 -6.91
N LYS A 121 8.32 -15.13 -7.88
CA LYS A 121 9.50 -15.98 -8.01
C LYS A 121 10.42 -15.94 -6.80
N ILE A 122 10.69 -14.75 -6.29
CA ILE A 122 11.54 -14.56 -5.10
C ILE A 122 10.87 -15.13 -3.86
N GLN A 123 9.58 -14.82 -3.66
CA GLN A 123 8.84 -15.32 -2.50
C GLN A 123 8.70 -16.84 -2.53
N ASN A 124 8.52 -17.43 -3.71
CA ASN A 124 8.45 -18.87 -3.86
C ASN A 124 9.78 -19.55 -3.50
N LYS A 125 10.90 -18.94 -3.86
CA LYS A 125 12.23 -19.40 -3.42
C LYS A 125 12.38 -19.35 -1.90
N ILE A 126 11.95 -18.25 -1.28
CA ILE A 126 11.99 -18.09 0.18
C ILE A 126 11.14 -19.16 0.86
N LYS A 127 9.92 -19.39 0.33
CA LYS A 127 9.01 -20.41 0.87
C LYS A 127 9.60 -21.81 0.86
N SER A 128 10.37 -22.15 -0.19
CA SER A 128 10.98 -23.47 -0.36
C SER A 128 12.38 -23.62 0.25
N THR A 129 12.93 -22.53 0.79
CA THR A 129 14.27 -22.49 1.37
C THR A 129 14.24 -22.92 2.84
N HIS A 130 15.13 -23.83 3.21
CA HIS A 130 15.36 -24.22 4.59
C HIS A 130 16.63 -23.57 5.12
N VAL A 131 16.51 -22.85 6.21
CA VAL A 131 17.65 -22.19 6.87
C VAL A 131 17.87 -22.83 8.21
N ALA A 132 19.08 -23.36 8.42
CA ALA A 132 19.51 -23.84 9.73
C ALA A 132 20.37 -22.79 10.41
N ILE A 133 19.94 -22.36 11.61
CA ILE A 133 20.69 -21.40 12.41
C ILE A 133 21.28 -22.13 13.61
N PHE A 134 22.60 -22.17 13.66
CA PHE A 134 23.29 -22.74 14.81
C PHE A 134 23.62 -21.61 15.79
N GLY A 135 22.89 -21.58 16.88
CA GLY A 135 23.07 -20.56 17.91
C GLY A 135 24.41 -20.71 18.64
N ILE A 136 25.15 -19.65 18.65
CA ILE A 136 26.32 -19.52 19.54
C ILE A 136 25.86 -18.66 20.72
N GLY A 137 25.64 -19.30 21.80
CA GLY A 137 25.11 -18.66 23.00
C GLY A 137 25.99 -17.56 23.57
#